data_2707cff4ab2b7e2a13e12a58ada98105
#
_entry.id   2707cff4ab2b7e2a13e12a58ada98105
#
_cell.length_a   1.000
_cell.length_b   1.000
_cell.length_c   1.000
_cell.angle_alpha   90.00
_cell.angle_beta   90.00
_cell.angle_gamma   90.00
#
_symmetry.space_group_name_H-M   'P 1'
#
loop_
_entity.id
_entity.type
_entity.pdbx_description
1 polymer ?
#
loop_
_entity_poly.entity_id
_entity_poly.type
_entity_poly.pdbx_seq_one_letter_code
_entity_poly.pdbx_strand_id
1 'polypeptide(L)'
;MASLDFWISFRCKSKESLTPQSRFATVRSKRTTCVDFSRRKPTIKSMRAVVQRVASASVEVDGRTVSAIGPGLLVLIGLHENDVDSDAEYICRKVLNMRLFPNEKTGRNWDQSVMQKNYEVLLVSQFTLYGILKGNKPDFHVAMPPNTAKSFYTSLVENFRKSYRTDAIKDGIFGAMMKVNLVNDGPVTMQLDSSPSSK
;
A
#
# COMPACT_ATOMS: atom_id res chain seq x y z
N MET A 1 8.15 -0.58 35.93
CA MET A 1 6.95 -0.01 36.55
C MET A 1 6.69 1.35 35.94
N ALA A 2 5.73 1.45 35.07
CA ALA A 2 4.86 2.61 34.79
C ALA A 2 3.95 2.24 33.61
N SER A 3 2.75 1.86 33.97
CA SER A 3 1.57 1.67 33.10
C SER A 3 1.12 3.05 32.60
N LEU A 4 0.72 3.14 31.35
CA LEU A 4 -0.09 4.25 30.85
C LEU A 4 -1.14 3.70 29.90
N ASP A 5 -2.30 3.44 30.51
CA ASP A 5 -3.56 3.23 29.84
C ASP A 5 -4.01 4.54 29.20
N PHE A 6 -4.33 4.50 27.91
CA PHE A 6 -5.05 5.59 27.24
C PHE A 6 -6.18 5.03 26.39
N TRP A 7 -7.28 4.68 27.08
CA TRP A 7 -8.56 4.39 26.43
C TRP A 7 -9.46 5.62 26.50
N ILE A 8 -9.72 6.26 25.37
CA ILE A 8 -10.74 7.30 25.26
C ILE A 8 -12.08 6.65 25.05
N SER A 9 -12.90 6.69 26.09
CA SER A 9 -14.31 6.27 26.10
C SER A 9 -15.17 7.33 25.43
N PHE A 10 -15.74 7.02 24.27
CA PHE A 10 -16.84 7.82 23.70
C PHE A 10 -18.16 7.43 24.37
N ARG A 11 -18.62 8.27 25.27
CA ARG A 11 -19.94 8.12 25.91
C ARG A 11 -21.00 8.81 25.07
N CYS A 12 -21.88 8.04 24.47
CA CYS A 12 -23.10 8.49 23.82
C CYS A 12 -24.09 8.93 24.90
N LYS A 13 -24.54 10.19 24.89
CA LYS A 13 -25.61 10.67 25.75
C LYS A 13 -26.96 10.44 25.07
N SER A 14 -27.82 9.76 25.78
CA SER A 14 -29.22 9.47 25.46
C SER A 14 -30.14 10.69 25.66
N LYS A 15 -31.17 10.72 24.86
CA LYS A 15 -32.30 11.60 24.68
C LYS A 15 -33.06 11.94 25.96
N GLU A 16 -33.47 13.19 26.09
CA GLU A 16 -34.64 13.60 26.84
C GLU A 16 -35.77 14.04 25.91
N SER A 17 -36.96 13.56 26.26
CA SER A 17 -38.22 13.75 25.56
C SER A 17 -38.91 15.04 26.00
N LEU A 18 -39.43 15.85 25.09
CA LEU A 18 -40.44 16.84 25.34
C LEU A 18 -41.55 16.76 24.29
N THR A 19 -42.77 16.59 24.73
CA THR A 19 -44.01 16.48 23.98
C THR A 19 -44.59 17.86 23.60
N PRO A 20 -45.68 17.94 22.80
CA PRO A 20 -45.83 18.93 21.75
C PRO A 20 -46.87 20.00 22.06
N GLN A 21 -46.80 21.14 21.42
CA GLN A 21 -47.98 21.97 21.17
C GLN A 21 -47.99 22.56 19.77
N SER A 22 -49.12 22.40 19.17
CA SER A 22 -49.62 22.74 17.85
C SER A 22 -49.43 24.19 17.42
N ARG A 23 -49.01 24.41 16.16
CA ARG A 23 -49.62 25.44 15.27
C ARG A 23 -49.34 25.06 13.81
N PHE A 24 -50.41 24.87 13.06
CA PHE A 24 -50.40 24.65 11.62
C PHE A 24 -49.83 25.90 10.90
N ALA A 25 -48.74 25.73 10.18
CA ALA A 25 -48.32 26.62 9.12
C ALA A 25 -48.04 25.76 7.89
N THR A 26 -48.85 25.96 6.84
CA THR A 26 -48.72 25.30 5.55
C THR A 26 -47.46 25.83 4.87
N VAL A 27 -46.39 25.10 4.96
CA VAL A 27 -45.17 25.38 4.20
C VAL A 27 -45.22 24.57 2.91
N ARG A 28 -45.33 25.28 1.77
CA ARG A 28 -45.20 24.75 0.43
C ARG A 28 -43.84 24.02 0.32
N SER A 29 -43.89 22.69 0.24
CA SER A 29 -42.75 21.84 0.00
C SER A 29 -42.15 22.17 -1.35
N LYS A 30 -40.99 22.85 -1.36
CA LYS A 30 -40.07 22.85 -2.52
C LYS A 30 -39.57 21.44 -2.66
N ARG A 31 -39.86 20.79 -3.80
CA ARG A 31 -39.25 19.51 -4.19
C ARG A 31 -37.71 19.67 -4.13
N THR A 32 -37.14 19.19 -3.06
CA THR A 32 -35.70 18.95 -3.02
C THR A 32 -35.45 17.78 -3.98
N THR A 33 -34.85 18.05 -5.10
CA THR A 33 -34.31 17.01 -5.98
C THR A 33 -33.28 16.24 -5.16
N CYS A 34 -33.63 15.01 -4.79
CA CYS A 34 -32.68 14.07 -4.26
C CYS A 34 -31.61 13.87 -5.35
N VAL A 35 -30.45 14.47 -5.15
CA VAL A 35 -29.27 14.13 -5.94
C VAL A 35 -28.95 12.68 -5.59
N ASP A 36 -29.24 11.79 -6.52
CA ASP A 36 -28.88 10.39 -6.42
C ASP A 36 -27.33 10.29 -6.38
N PHE A 37 -26.80 10.31 -5.19
CA PHE A 37 -25.44 9.90 -4.91
C PHE A 37 -25.37 8.37 -5.08
N SER A 38 -25.56 7.88 -6.30
CA SER A 38 -25.08 6.58 -6.65
C SER A 38 -23.54 6.67 -6.55
N ARG A 39 -23.03 6.35 -5.37
CA ARG A 39 -21.61 6.18 -5.11
C ARG A 39 -21.12 5.08 -6.03
N ARG A 40 -20.74 5.44 -7.25
CA ARG A 40 -19.81 4.61 -8.01
C ARG A 40 -18.61 4.48 -7.11
N LYS A 41 -18.41 3.30 -6.52
CA LYS A 41 -17.16 2.98 -5.82
C LYS A 41 -16.06 3.34 -6.80
N PRO A 42 -15.10 4.21 -6.43
CA PRO A 42 -13.99 4.49 -7.32
C PRO A 42 -13.34 3.14 -7.60
N THR A 43 -13.40 2.68 -8.83
CA THR A 43 -12.66 1.51 -9.27
C THR A 43 -11.21 1.99 -9.28
N ILE A 44 -10.46 1.64 -8.25
CA ILE A 44 -9.05 2.00 -8.13
C ILE A 44 -8.33 1.17 -9.20
N LYS A 45 -8.06 1.81 -10.33
CA LYS A 45 -7.33 1.27 -11.47
C LYS A 45 -5.90 1.79 -11.36
N SER A 46 -5.07 1.15 -10.57
CA SER A 46 -3.71 1.64 -10.31
C SER A 46 -2.85 0.59 -9.67
N MET A 47 -1.57 0.60 -9.99
CA MET A 47 -0.56 -0.25 -9.36
C MET A 47 -0.47 0.03 -7.86
N ARG A 48 -0.37 -1.03 -7.06
CA ARG A 48 -0.23 -0.95 -5.60
C ARG A 48 1.10 -1.52 -5.15
N ALA A 49 1.67 -0.90 -4.13
CA ALA A 49 2.82 -1.45 -3.43
C ALA A 49 2.67 -1.30 -1.92
N VAL A 50 3.07 -2.34 -1.19
CA VAL A 50 3.27 -2.27 0.26
C VAL A 50 4.78 -2.25 0.51
N VAL A 51 5.25 -1.18 1.11
CA VAL A 51 6.68 -0.93 1.37
C VAL A 51 6.93 -1.06 2.86
N GLN A 52 7.84 -1.94 3.24
CA GLN A 52 8.25 -2.15 4.62
C GLN A 52 9.73 -1.82 4.78
N ARG A 53 10.05 -0.97 5.75
CA ARG A 53 11.44 -0.75 6.17
C ARG A 53 11.90 -1.97 6.96
N VAL A 54 13.01 -2.56 6.56
CA VAL A 54 13.51 -3.79 7.16
C VAL A 54 14.95 -3.66 7.63
N ALA A 55 15.28 -4.36 8.72
CA ALA A 55 16.67 -4.60 9.12
C ALA A 55 17.28 -5.72 8.29
N SER A 56 16.46 -6.68 7.84
CA SER A 56 16.82 -7.74 6.90
C SER A 56 15.56 -8.34 6.29
N ALA A 57 15.65 -8.84 5.06
CA ALA A 57 14.60 -9.66 4.45
C ALA A 57 15.18 -10.70 3.51
N SER A 58 14.48 -11.82 3.33
CA SER A 58 14.85 -12.87 2.38
C SER A 58 13.64 -13.56 1.78
N VAL A 59 13.83 -14.14 0.61
CA VAL A 59 12.86 -14.97 -0.10
C VAL A 59 13.41 -16.38 -0.21
N GLU A 60 12.60 -17.36 0.17
CA GLU A 60 12.88 -18.79 0.00
C GLU A 60 11.87 -19.41 -0.96
N VAL A 61 12.37 -20.29 -1.83
CA VAL A 61 11.59 -21.13 -2.72
C VAL A 61 12.12 -22.56 -2.58
N ASP A 62 11.24 -23.53 -2.36
CA ASP A 62 11.58 -24.95 -2.17
C ASP A 62 12.69 -25.21 -1.14
N GLY A 63 12.66 -24.44 -0.03
CA GLY A 63 13.63 -24.55 1.07
C GLY A 63 15.01 -23.93 0.77
N ARG A 64 15.16 -23.20 -0.34
CA ARG A 64 16.42 -22.52 -0.69
C ARG A 64 16.22 -21.02 -0.73
N THR A 65 17.11 -20.28 -0.09
CA THR A 65 17.14 -18.81 -0.20
C THR A 65 17.55 -18.41 -1.61
N VAL A 66 16.65 -17.74 -2.32
CA VAL A 66 16.87 -17.26 -3.68
C VAL A 66 17.33 -15.80 -3.71
N SER A 67 16.99 -15.04 -2.67
CA SER A 67 17.30 -13.61 -2.57
C SER A 67 17.33 -13.18 -1.11
N ALA A 68 18.27 -12.33 -0.74
CA ALA A 68 18.36 -11.76 0.61
C ALA A 68 18.91 -10.35 0.56
N ILE A 69 18.45 -9.51 1.50
CA ILE A 69 18.94 -8.14 1.71
C ILE A 69 19.23 -7.91 3.19
N GLY A 70 20.16 -7.01 3.47
CA GLY A 70 20.35 -6.39 4.78
C GLY A 70 19.36 -5.25 5.03
N PRO A 71 19.80 -4.15 5.70
CA PRO A 71 18.96 -2.99 5.93
C PRO A 71 18.46 -2.40 4.61
N GLY A 72 17.14 -2.12 4.54
CA GLY A 72 16.56 -1.66 3.30
C GLY A 72 15.04 -1.64 3.26
N LEU A 73 14.49 -1.92 2.09
CA LEU A 73 13.06 -1.96 1.85
C LEU A 73 12.64 -3.32 1.26
N LEU A 74 11.65 -3.97 1.89
CA LEU A 74 10.87 -5.02 1.26
C LEU A 74 9.66 -4.37 0.60
N VAL A 75 9.41 -4.68 -0.67
CA VAL A 75 8.33 -4.09 -1.46
C VAL A 75 7.47 -5.20 -2.07
N LEU A 76 6.24 -5.33 -1.58
CA LEU A 76 5.23 -6.21 -2.16
C LEU A 76 4.48 -5.44 -3.26
N ILE A 77 4.49 -5.95 -4.49
CA ILE A 77 3.95 -5.27 -5.67
C ILE A 77 2.76 -6.02 -6.23
N GLY A 78 1.60 -5.36 -6.25
CA GLY A 78 0.41 -5.80 -6.96
C GLY A 78 0.28 -5.07 -8.29
N LEU A 79 -0.06 -5.85 -9.33
CA LEU A 79 -0.31 -5.36 -10.68
C LEU A 79 -1.81 -5.46 -10.98
N HIS A 80 -2.41 -4.36 -11.42
CA HIS A 80 -3.79 -4.30 -11.88
C HIS A 80 -3.87 -4.56 -13.39
N GLU A 81 -4.96 -5.12 -13.88
CA GLU A 81 -5.13 -5.45 -15.31
C GLU A 81 -4.95 -4.25 -16.27
N ASN A 82 -5.20 -3.04 -15.77
CA ASN A 82 -5.11 -1.79 -16.55
C ASN A 82 -3.86 -0.95 -16.24
N ASP A 83 -2.87 -1.51 -15.52
CA ASP A 83 -1.64 -0.78 -15.24
C ASP A 83 -0.82 -0.58 -16.53
N VAL A 84 -0.19 0.58 -16.61
CA VAL A 84 0.66 1.00 -17.73
C VAL A 84 2.06 1.39 -17.25
N ASP A 85 3.00 1.56 -18.16
CA ASP A 85 4.40 1.85 -17.83
C ASP A 85 4.57 3.07 -16.91
N SER A 86 3.74 4.11 -17.07
CA SER A 86 3.76 5.28 -16.19
C SER A 86 3.43 4.97 -14.73
N ASP A 87 2.63 3.92 -14.46
CA ASP A 87 2.35 3.46 -13.10
C ASP A 87 3.59 2.80 -12.49
N ALA A 88 4.29 1.99 -13.30
CA ALA A 88 5.55 1.37 -12.92
C ALA A 88 6.64 2.41 -12.60
N GLU A 89 6.76 3.43 -13.45
CA GLU A 89 7.69 4.55 -13.24
C GLU A 89 7.35 5.34 -11.97
N TYR A 90 6.07 5.59 -11.73
CA TYR A 90 5.61 6.27 -10.52
C TYR A 90 6.01 5.49 -9.26
N ILE A 91 5.69 4.19 -9.20
CA ILE A 91 6.02 3.34 -8.05
C ILE A 91 7.54 3.26 -7.85
N CYS A 92 8.30 3.02 -8.92
CA CYS A 92 9.76 2.97 -8.87
C CYS A 92 10.33 4.26 -8.27
N ARG A 93 9.97 5.40 -8.83
CA ARG A 93 10.43 6.72 -8.36
C ARG A 93 10.03 6.98 -6.91
N LYS A 94 8.79 6.62 -6.51
CA LYS A 94 8.32 6.83 -5.14
C LYS A 94 9.06 5.96 -4.14
N VAL A 95 9.19 4.66 -4.40
CA VAL A 95 9.91 3.73 -3.52
C VAL A 95 11.35 4.17 -3.31
N LEU A 96 12.07 4.50 -4.37
CA LEU A 96 13.49 4.87 -4.29
C LEU A 96 13.73 6.21 -3.59
N ASN A 97 12.78 7.15 -3.64
CA ASN A 97 12.94 8.50 -3.08
C ASN A 97 12.19 8.73 -1.76
N MET A 98 11.39 7.76 -1.32
CA MET A 98 10.64 7.87 -0.07
C MET A 98 11.58 7.98 1.13
N ARG A 99 11.40 9.01 1.95
CA ARG A 99 12.27 9.29 3.10
C ARG A 99 11.81 8.51 4.33
N LEU A 100 12.17 7.25 4.41
CA LEU A 100 11.76 6.34 5.48
C LEU A 100 12.85 6.10 6.54
N PHE A 101 14.04 6.66 6.34
CA PHE A 101 15.19 6.44 7.23
C PHE A 101 15.59 7.71 7.97
N PRO A 102 16.12 7.58 9.20
CA PRO A 102 16.66 8.69 9.94
C PRO A 102 17.97 9.18 9.33
N ASN A 103 18.25 10.46 9.53
CA ASN A 103 19.55 11.05 9.24
C ASN A 103 20.38 11.09 10.54
N GLU A 104 21.37 10.24 10.61
CA GLU A 104 22.23 10.13 11.81
C GLU A 104 23.03 11.39 12.10
N LYS A 105 23.36 12.19 11.07
CA LYS A 105 24.12 13.44 11.23
C LYS A 105 23.29 14.55 11.84
N THR A 106 22.00 14.63 11.51
CA THR A 106 21.10 15.71 11.96
C THR A 106 20.12 15.27 13.05
N GLY A 107 20.03 13.96 13.33
CA GLY A 107 19.06 13.36 14.25
C GLY A 107 17.60 13.43 13.76
N ARG A 108 17.35 13.86 12.51
CA ARG A 108 16.01 13.98 11.95
C ARG A 108 15.49 12.61 11.51
N ASN A 109 14.31 12.24 11.98
CA ASN A 109 13.57 11.11 11.45
C ASN A 109 12.94 11.46 10.09
N TRP A 110 12.67 10.45 9.25
CA TRP A 110 12.00 10.61 7.96
C TRP A 110 12.72 11.56 6.99
N ASP A 111 14.05 11.51 6.98
CA ASP A 111 14.89 12.47 6.27
C ASP A 111 15.66 11.87 5.09
N GLN A 112 15.95 10.57 5.12
CA GLN A 112 16.73 9.89 4.08
C GLN A 112 15.97 8.79 3.37
N SER A 113 16.22 8.66 2.05
CA SER A 113 15.72 7.58 1.22
C SER A 113 16.64 6.36 1.25
N VAL A 114 16.15 5.23 0.69
CA VAL A 114 16.95 4.01 0.51
C VAL A 114 18.21 4.29 -0.32
N MET A 115 18.10 5.16 -1.34
CA MET A 115 19.24 5.56 -2.18
C MET A 115 20.28 6.34 -1.40
N GLN A 116 19.86 7.31 -0.57
CA GLN A 116 20.76 8.13 0.24
C GLN A 116 21.47 7.32 1.34
N LYS A 117 20.81 6.28 1.85
CA LYS A 117 21.41 5.33 2.82
C LYS A 117 22.29 4.29 2.14
N ASN A 118 22.25 4.20 0.82
CA ASN A 118 22.94 3.17 0.05
C ASN A 118 22.49 1.74 0.46
N TYR A 119 21.21 1.58 0.81
CA TYR A 119 20.61 0.33 1.25
C TYR A 119 19.98 -0.45 0.08
N GLU A 120 19.51 -1.66 0.35
CA GLU A 120 19.00 -2.58 -0.66
C GLU A 120 17.47 -2.55 -0.74
N VAL A 121 16.92 -3.03 -1.85
CA VAL A 121 15.48 -3.18 -2.09
C VAL A 121 15.21 -4.59 -2.56
N LEU A 122 14.28 -5.29 -1.89
CA LEU A 122 13.78 -6.60 -2.28
C LEU A 122 12.36 -6.47 -2.81
N LEU A 123 12.18 -6.77 -4.10
CA LEU A 123 10.90 -6.71 -4.79
C LEU A 123 10.24 -8.09 -4.79
N VAL A 124 8.96 -8.17 -4.46
CA VAL A 124 8.18 -9.41 -4.47
C VAL A 124 6.82 -9.15 -5.13
N SER A 125 6.47 -9.93 -6.14
CA SER A 125 5.15 -9.85 -6.77
C SER A 125 4.06 -10.36 -5.83
N GLN A 126 2.96 -9.61 -5.70
CA GLN A 126 1.88 -9.88 -4.74
C GLN A 126 0.51 -9.56 -5.33
N PHE A 127 -0.05 -10.44 -6.14
CA PHE A 127 -1.36 -10.24 -6.78
C PHE A 127 -2.52 -10.13 -5.78
N THR A 128 -2.37 -10.71 -4.58
CA THR A 128 -3.38 -10.66 -3.52
C THR A 128 -3.66 -9.27 -2.97
N LEU A 129 -2.85 -8.25 -3.31
CA LEU A 129 -3.16 -6.85 -3.02
C LEU A 129 -4.43 -6.36 -3.76
N TYR A 130 -4.89 -7.12 -4.76
CA TYR A 130 -6.16 -6.91 -5.46
C TYR A 130 -7.26 -7.89 -5.06
N GLY A 131 -7.10 -8.57 -3.93
CA GLY A 131 -8.14 -9.44 -3.39
C GLY A 131 -9.39 -8.66 -2.99
N ILE A 132 -10.53 -9.04 -3.58
CA ILE A 132 -11.87 -8.53 -3.26
C ILE A 132 -12.64 -9.67 -2.62
N LEU A 133 -13.21 -9.43 -1.42
CA LEU A 133 -13.99 -10.46 -0.75
C LEU A 133 -15.40 -10.56 -1.34
N LYS A 134 -15.77 -11.75 -1.80
CA LYS A 134 -17.14 -12.15 -2.12
C LYS A 134 -17.63 -13.07 -0.98
N GLY A 135 -18.33 -12.49 0.00
CA GLY A 135 -18.49 -13.14 1.30
C GLY A 135 -17.13 -13.31 1.97
N ASN A 136 -16.78 -14.56 2.32
CA ASN A 136 -15.46 -14.89 2.93
C ASN A 136 -14.45 -15.44 1.92
N LYS A 137 -14.81 -15.53 0.64
CA LYS A 137 -13.93 -16.04 -0.41
C LYS A 137 -13.25 -14.88 -1.13
N PRO A 138 -11.90 -14.86 -1.22
CA PRO A 138 -11.20 -13.85 -2.02
C PRO A 138 -11.39 -14.11 -3.52
N ASP A 139 -11.55 -13.02 -4.27
CA ASP A 139 -11.63 -12.97 -5.71
C ASP A 139 -10.56 -12.01 -6.23
N PHE A 140 -9.83 -12.38 -7.27
CA PHE A 140 -8.67 -11.66 -7.79
C PHE A 140 -8.84 -11.25 -9.26
N HIS A 141 -10.07 -11.16 -9.77
CA HIS A 141 -10.38 -10.95 -11.19
C HIS A 141 -9.83 -9.62 -11.75
N VAL A 142 -9.52 -8.63 -10.90
CA VAL A 142 -8.95 -7.33 -11.32
C VAL A 142 -7.42 -7.32 -11.33
N ALA A 143 -6.78 -8.37 -10.82
CA ALA A 143 -5.34 -8.52 -10.92
C ALA A 143 -4.93 -8.78 -12.37
N MET A 144 -3.77 -8.27 -12.77
CA MET A 144 -3.21 -8.51 -14.10
C MET A 144 -3.05 -10.01 -14.36
N PRO A 145 -3.49 -10.52 -15.53
CA PRO A 145 -3.35 -11.95 -15.88
C PRO A 145 -1.87 -12.39 -15.84
N PRO A 146 -1.57 -13.61 -15.34
CA PRO A 146 -0.20 -14.08 -15.08
C PRO A 146 0.77 -13.93 -16.26
N ASN A 147 0.30 -14.22 -17.49
CA ASN A 147 1.14 -14.14 -18.69
C ASN A 147 1.63 -12.71 -18.98
N THR A 148 0.73 -11.72 -18.85
CA THR A 148 1.07 -10.30 -19.03
C THR A 148 1.81 -9.77 -17.81
N ALA A 149 1.40 -10.18 -16.60
CA ALA A 149 2.00 -9.74 -15.36
C ALA A 149 3.49 -10.10 -15.25
N LYS A 150 3.90 -11.27 -15.79
CA LYS A 150 5.30 -11.70 -15.76
C LYS A 150 6.20 -10.74 -16.52
N SER A 151 5.84 -10.40 -17.76
CA SER A 151 6.63 -9.47 -18.59
C SER A 151 6.64 -8.06 -17.99
N PHE A 152 5.48 -7.59 -17.53
CA PHE A 152 5.35 -6.27 -16.90
C PHE A 152 6.18 -6.18 -15.61
N TYR A 153 6.13 -7.19 -14.75
CA TYR A 153 6.94 -7.25 -13.52
C TYR A 153 8.43 -7.28 -13.82
N THR A 154 8.86 -8.04 -14.84
CA THR A 154 10.26 -8.06 -15.25
C THR A 154 10.73 -6.67 -15.69
N SER A 155 9.93 -5.96 -16.50
CA SER A 155 10.22 -4.58 -16.93
C SER A 155 10.29 -3.63 -15.73
N LEU A 156 9.40 -3.78 -14.75
CA LEU A 156 9.43 -2.99 -13.51
C LEU A 156 10.74 -3.21 -12.73
N VAL A 157 11.16 -4.47 -12.53
CA VAL A 157 12.43 -4.78 -11.85
C VAL A 157 13.61 -4.14 -12.57
N GLU A 158 13.63 -4.21 -13.91
CA GLU A 158 14.67 -3.56 -14.70
C GLU A 158 14.66 -2.03 -14.58
N ASN A 159 13.48 -1.41 -14.45
CA ASN A 159 13.36 0.03 -14.19
C ASN A 159 13.97 0.41 -12.83
N PHE A 160 13.77 -0.41 -11.80
CA PHE A 160 14.43 -0.20 -10.50
C PHE A 160 15.96 -0.33 -10.63
N ARG A 161 16.46 -1.35 -11.34
CA ARG A 161 17.90 -1.59 -11.57
C ARG A 161 18.55 -0.43 -12.32
N LYS A 162 17.88 0.11 -13.35
CA LYS A 162 18.35 1.27 -14.11
C LYS A 162 18.34 2.57 -13.31
N SER A 163 17.35 2.73 -12.40
CA SER A 163 17.18 3.95 -11.61
C SER A 163 18.04 3.99 -10.35
N TYR A 164 18.61 2.85 -9.96
CA TYR A 164 19.48 2.71 -8.80
C TYR A 164 20.63 1.74 -9.12
N ARG A 165 21.26 1.16 -8.11
CA ARG A 165 22.32 0.16 -8.31
C ARG A 165 21.73 -1.21 -8.60
N THR A 166 22.22 -1.86 -9.66
CA THR A 166 21.75 -3.20 -10.07
C THR A 166 21.95 -4.24 -8.97
N ASP A 167 23.06 -4.18 -8.24
CA ASP A 167 23.41 -5.08 -7.15
C ASP A 167 22.55 -4.89 -5.90
N ALA A 168 22.00 -3.67 -5.70
CA ALA A 168 21.12 -3.33 -4.57
C ALA A 168 19.65 -3.69 -4.80
N ILE A 169 19.25 -4.00 -6.04
CA ILE A 169 17.88 -4.41 -6.37
C ILE A 169 17.83 -5.92 -6.51
N LYS A 170 17.17 -6.52 -5.53
CA LYS A 170 16.90 -7.96 -5.49
C LYS A 170 15.44 -8.22 -5.78
N ASP A 171 15.11 -9.40 -6.26
CA ASP A 171 13.74 -9.83 -6.50
C ASP A 171 13.53 -11.30 -6.12
N GLY A 172 12.25 -11.67 -5.94
CA GLY A 172 11.82 -13.04 -5.80
C GLY A 172 11.65 -13.75 -7.15
N ILE A 173 11.07 -14.95 -7.14
CA ILE A 173 10.74 -15.71 -8.35
C ILE A 173 9.26 -15.50 -8.67
N PHE A 174 8.98 -14.82 -9.80
CA PHE A 174 7.60 -14.58 -10.24
C PHE A 174 6.81 -15.87 -10.42
N GLY A 175 5.63 -15.94 -9.79
CA GLY A 175 4.73 -17.09 -9.88
C GLY A 175 5.10 -18.30 -9.03
N ALA A 176 6.22 -18.27 -8.31
CA ALA A 176 6.58 -19.32 -7.38
C ALA A 176 5.86 -19.17 -6.02
N MET A 177 5.72 -20.28 -5.30
CA MET A 177 5.32 -20.27 -3.90
C MET A 177 6.54 -19.83 -3.07
N MET A 178 6.50 -18.61 -2.55
CA MET A 178 7.61 -18.01 -1.82
C MET A 178 7.32 -17.94 -0.31
N LYS A 179 8.33 -18.22 0.51
CA LYS A 179 8.36 -17.80 1.92
C LYS A 179 9.17 -16.52 2.01
N VAL A 180 8.53 -15.46 2.53
CA VAL A 180 9.18 -14.16 2.71
C VAL A 180 9.46 -13.98 4.20
N ASN A 181 10.73 -13.99 4.56
CA ASN A 181 11.19 -13.71 5.91
C ASN A 181 11.62 -12.26 6.01
N LEU A 182 11.26 -11.58 7.08
CA LEU A 182 11.66 -10.18 7.28
C LEU A 182 11.72 -9.80 8.75
N VAL A 183 12.58 -8.85 9.06
CA VAL A 183 12.60 -8.14 10.35
C VAL A 183 12.19 -6.70 10.06
N ASN A 184 10.91 -6.38 10.33
CA ASN A 184 10.39 -5.03 10.11
C ASN A 184 10.99 -4.06 11.13
N ASP A 185 11.63 -3.01 10.65
CA ASP A 185 12.28 -2.00 11.48
C ASP A 185 11.32 -0.85 11.77
N GLY A 186 11.04 -0.66 13.08
CA GLY A 186 10.26 0.46 13.52
C GLY A 186 8.91 0.18 14.23
N PRO A 187 7.94 -0.69 13.85
CA PRO A 187 7.68 -1.15 12.48
C PRO A 187 7.22 0.00 11.56
N VAL A 188 7.80 0.06 10.38
CA VAL A 188 7.43 1.04 9.36
C VAL A 188 6.88 0.32 8.14
N THR A 189 5.61 0.58 7.82
CA THR A 189 4.91 0.01 6.67
C THR A 189 4.09 1.11 5.99
N MET A 190 4.28 1.27 4.68
CA MET A 190 3.59 2.27 3.87
C MET A 190 2.87 1.57 2.71
N GLN A 191 1.70 2.08 2.37
CA GLN A 191 0.98 1.68 1.17
C GLN A 191 1.12 2.78 0.12
N LEU A 192 1.46 2.40 -1.11
CA LEU A 192 1.48 3.25 -2.29
C LEU A 192 0.43 2.81 -3.29
N ASP A 193 -0.11 3.78 -3.97
CA ASP A 193 -1.07 3.63 -5.05
C ASP A 193 -0.67 4.59 -6.18
N SER A 194 -0.61 4.12 -7.44
CA SER A 194 -0.17 4.95 -8.56
C SER A 194 -1.26 5.90 -9.05
N SER A 195 -2.52 5.72 -8.62
CA SER A 195 -3.56 6.70 -8.96
C SER A 195 -3.21 8.08 -8.42
N PRO A 196 -3.47 9.14 -9.20
CA PRO A 196 -3.36 10.48 -8.66
C PRO A 196 -4.33 10.61 -7.48
N SER A 197 -3.78 10.87 -6.28
CA SER A 197 -4.62 11.23 -5.14
C SER A 197 -5.42 12.46 -5.53
N SER A 198 -6.75 12.33 -5.55
CA SER A 198 -7.64 13.49 -5.61
C SER A 198 -7.28 14.40 -4.44
N LYS A 199 -6.67 15.54 -4.76
CA LYS A 199 -6.43 16.63 -3.81
C LYS A 199 -7.74 17.25 -3.39
#